data_db1412a323ba47e1f08836f3693e85be
#
_entry.id   db1412a323ba47e1f08836f3693e85be
#
_cell.length_a   1.000
_cell.length_b   1.000
_cell.length_c   1.000
_cell.angle_alpha   90.00
_cell.angle_beta   90.00
_cell.angle_gamma   90.00
#
_symmetry.space_group_name_H-M   'P 1'
#
loop_
_entity.id
_entity.type
_entity.pdbx_description
1 polymer ?
#
loop_
_entity_poly.entity_id
_entity_poly.type
_entity_poly.pdbx_seq_one_letter_code
_entity_poly.pdbx_strand_id
1 'polypeptide(L)'
;YLPITKDLTKFTENSEQALVNWKKKHNIPEKAGALEAFNVLKIKYEIDEKDNNIAYNILVFRELMENGEKKEVYGNIISENVKRNTAISLEEHSDKIKGLYVITNSKRTYLRGSEASHIIGYTSRINKKEYEEKKDKGYKNDDIIGKTGIEKTFEGLLKGERRNKTN
;
A
#
# COMPACT_ATOMS: atom_id res chain seq x y z
N TYR A 1 -0.21 0.37 9.81
CA TYR A 1 -1.60 0.63 10.19
C TYR A 1 -1.64 1.19 11.60
N LEU A 2 -2.19 2.41 11.79
CA LEU A 2 -2.38 3.04 13.10
C LEU A 2 -3.71 2.54 13.69
N PRO A 3 -3.71 1.75 14.79
CA PRO A 3 -4.93 1.15 15.33
C PRO A 3 -5.71 2.10 16.26
N ILE A 4 -5.80 3.37 15.90
CA ILE A 4 -6.55 4.42 16.65
C ILE A 4 -7.56 5.04 15.70
N THR A 5 -8.78 5.29 16.17
CA THR A 5 -9.79 6.02 15.38
C THR A 5 -9.39 7.49 15.19
N LYS A 6 -9.84 8.11 14.09
CA LYS A 6 -9.51 9.49 13.77
C LYS A 6 -10.03 10.50 14.81
N ASP A 7 -11.12 10.18 15.50
CA ASP A 7 -11.67 10.95 16.60
C ASP A 7 -10.94 10.72 17.95
N LEU A 8 -9.92 9.86 17.96
CA LEU A 8 -9.08 9.51 19.10
C LEU A 8 -9.83 8.89 20.29
N THR A 9 -11.04 8.39 20.08
CA THR A 9 -11.91 7.89 21.17
C THR A 9 -11.65 6.43 21.52
N LYS A 10 -11.25 5.61 20.53
CA LYS A 10 -11.08 4.16 20.69
C LYS A 10 -10.03 3.57 19.77
N PHE A 11 -9.64 2.34 20.05
CA PHE A 11 -8.83 1.55 19.15
C PHE A 11 -9.69 0.89 18.07
N THR A 12 -9.13 0.75 16.87
CA THR A 12 -9.78 0.07 15.72
C THR A 12 -9.40 -1.40 15.62
N GLU A 13 -8.38 -1.84 16.38
CA GLU A 13 -7.92 -3.22 16.39
C GLU A 13 -8.86 -4.09 17.23
N ASN A 14 -9.39 -5.14 16.64
CA ASN A 14 -10.32 -6.07 17.29
C ASN A 14 -9.60 -7.19 18.04
N SER A 15 -8.33 -7.43 17.75
CA SER A 15 -7.51 -8.42 18.44
C SER A 15 -6.80 -7.80 19.63
N GLU A 16 -7.15 -8.22 20.82
CA GLU A 16 -6.51 -7.75 22.06
C GLU A 16 -5.00 -8.02 22.04
N GLN A 17 -4.60 -9.21 21.59
CA GLN A 17 -3.19 -9.58 21.48
C GLN A 17 -2.41 -8.71 20.47
N ALA A 18 -3.01 -8.38 19.34
CA ALA A 18 -2.39 -7.50 18.35
C ALA A 18 -2.23 -6.09 18.89
N LEU A 19 -3.22 -5.58 19.62
CA LEU A 19 -3.16 -4.27 20.27
C LEU A 19 -2.09 -4.22 21.36
N VAL A 20 -1.96 -5.27 22.19
CA VAL A 20 -0.91 -5.36 23.22
C VAL A 20 0.48 -5.38 22.56
N ASN A 21 0.67 -6.14 21.50
CA ASN A 21 1.94 -6.20 20.78
C ASN A 21 2.29 -4.84 20.16
N TRP A 22 1.30 -4.14 19.58
CA TRP A 22 1.48 -2.81 19.03
C TRP A 22 1.85 -1.79 20.12
N LYS A 23 1.17 -1.80 21.27
CA LYS A 23 1.51 -0.94 22.40
C LYS A 23 2.94 -1.19 22.90
N LYS A 24 3.35 -2.45 23.03
CA LYS A 24 4.73 -2.83 23.41
C LYS A 24 5.75 -2.30 22.42
N LYS A 25 5.50 -2.46 21.11
CA LYS A 25 6.39 -1.96 20.05
C LYS A 25 6.65 -0.45 20.18
N HIS A 26 5.65 0.31 20.60
CA HIS A 26 5.74 1.78 20.69
C HIS A 26 6.01 2.29 22.11
N ASN A 27 6.31 1.41 23.08
CA ASN A 27 6.49 1.75 24.49
C ASN A 27 5.29 2.48 25.11
N ILE A 28 4.08 2.12 24.70
CA ILE A 28 2.82 2.66 25.20
C ILE A 28 2.37 1.81 26.40
N PRO A 29 1.97 2.41 27.54
CA PRO A 29 1.44 1.67 28.69
C PRO A 29 0.25 0.78 28.28
N GLU A 30 0.18 -0.44 28.80
CA GLU A 30 -0.89 -1.39 28.44
C GLU A 30 -2.29 -0.84 28.74
N LYS A 31 -2.43 -0.10 29.85
CA LYS A 31 -3.70 0.52 30.27
C LYS A 31 -4.04 1.82 29.54
N ALA A 32 -3.13 2.35 28.73
CA ALA A 32 -3.32 3.61 28.01
C ALA A 32 -4.53 3.55 27.07
N GLY A 33 -5.37 4.58 27.12
CA GLY A 33 -6.46 4.80 26.17
C GLY A 33 -5.95 5.26 24.79
N ALA A 34 -6.87 5.38 23.83
CA ALA A 34 -6.52 5.78 22.46
C ALA A 34 -5.89 7.17 22.38
N LEU A 35 -6.45 8.16 23.09
CA LEU A 35 -5.91 9.51 23.17
C LEU A 35 -4.52 9.56 23.83
N GLU A 36 -4.32 8.80 24.88
CA GLU A 36 -3.02 8.72 25.56
C GLU A 36 -1.98 8.08 24.67
N ALA A 37 -2.32 6.98 23.99
CA ALA A 37 -1.47 6.34 23.00
C ALA A 37 -1.09 7.29 21.86
N PHE A 38 -2.04 8.07 21.36
CA PHE A 38 -1.80 9.09 20.34
C PHE A 38 -0.79 10.15 20.82
N ASN A 39 -0.93 10.65 22.05
CA ASN A 39 0.00 11.63 22.62
C ASN A 39 1.41 11.06 22.81
N VAL A 40 1.53 9.81 23.26
CA VAL A 40 2.82 9.12 23.36
C VAL A 40 3.50 9.03 21.98
N LEU A 41 2.73 8.70 20.94
CA LEU A 41 3.27 8.66 19.56
C LEU A 41 3.66 10.05 19.05
N LYS A 42 2.90 11.10 19.35
CA LYS A 42 3.29 12.48 18.99
C LYS A 42 4.65 12.84 19.59
N ILE A 43 4.88 12.50 20.86
CA ILE A 43 6.16 12.74 21.53
C ILE A 43 7.26 11.89 20.88
N LYS A 44 7.03 10.59 20.68
CA LYS A 44 8.00 9.66 20.08
C LYS A 44 8.49 10.12 18.70
N TYR A 45 7.57 10.65 17.89
CA TYR A 45 7.88 11.09 16.52
C TYR A 45 8.14 12.59 16.39
N GLU A 46 8.26 13.30 17.53
CA GLU A 46 8.55 14.74 17.59
C GLU A 46 7.57 15.58 16.75
N ILE A 47 6.27 15.24 16.82
CA ILE A 47 5.23 15.94 16.07
C ILE A 47 4.70 17.11 16.89
N ASP A 48 5.14 18.32 16.55
CA ASP A 48 4.70 19.59 17.18
C ASP A 48 3.50 20.21 16.41
N GLU A 49 2.58 19.38 15.92
CA GLU A 49 1.37 19.86 15.26
C GLU A 49 0.22 19.99 16.28
N LYS A 50 -0.43 21.16 16.30
CA LYS A 50 -1.54 21.47 17.20
C LYS A 50 -2.87 20.90 16.71
N ASP A 51 -3.08 20.84 15.40
CA ASP A 51 -4.25 20.21 14.80
C ASP A 51 -4.13 18.69 14.89
N ASN A 52 -4.98 18.07 15.69
CA ASN A 52 -4.98 16.62 15.88
C ASN A 52 -5.31 15.86 14.59
N ASN A 53 -6.04 16.43 13.63
CA ASN A 53 -6.30 15.77 12.36
C ASN A 53 -5.04 15.71 11.50
N ILE A 54 -4.26 16.78 11.47
CA ILE A 54 -2.98 16.83 10.75
C ILE A 54 -1.99 15.90 11.44
N ALA A 55 -1.86 15.99 12.77
CA ALA A 55 -1.00 15.12 13.55
C ALA A 55 -1.35 13.63 13.37
N TYR A 56 -2.64 13.29 13.32
CA TYR A 56 -3.13 11.94 13.05
C TYR A 56 -2.66 11.44 11.67
N ASN A 57 -2.81 12.25 10.63
CA ASN A 57 -2.36 11.89 9.28
C ASN A 57 -0.84 11.68 9.20
N ILE A 58 -0.07 12.51 9.92
CA ILE A 58 1.39 12.33 10.03
C ILE A 58 1.72 11.00 10.71
N LEU A 59 1.02 10.65 11.80
CA LEU A 59 1.22 9.37 12.50
C LEU A 59 0.85 8.17 11.63
N VAL A 60 -0.27 8.24 10.90
CA VAL A 60 -0.65 7.19 9.92
C VAL A 60 0.45 6.99 8.90
N PHE A 61 1.02 8.08 8.38
CA PHE A 61 2.12 8.02 7.44
C PHE A 61 3.40 7.41 8.06
N ARG A 62 3.76 7.81 9.29
CA ARG A 62 4.91 7.23 10.01
C ARG A 62 4.75 5.73 10.23
N GLU A 63 3.58 5.28 10.69
CA GLU A 63 3.27 3.87 10.86
C GLU A 63 3.35 3.09 9.55
N LEU A 64 2.86 3.67 8.44
CA LEU A 64 2.98 3.08 7.12
C LEU A 64 4.44 2.89 6.71
N MET A 65 5.28 3.90 6.97
CA MET A 65 6.71 3.85 6.64
C MET A 65 7.47 2.83 7.49
N GLU A 66 7.13 2.69 8.78
CA GLU A 66 7.79 1.72 9.67
C GLU A 66 7.36 0.26 9.40
N ASN A 67 6.09 0.06 9.08
CA ASN A 67 5.51 -1.28 8.91
C ASN A 67 5.38 -1.70 7.44
N GLY A 68 5.63 -0.79 6.51
CA GLY A 68 5.56 -1.09 5.08
C GLY A 68 6.59 -2.16 4.70
N GLU A 69 6.14 -3.20 4.00
CA GLU A 69 7.06 -4.10 3.32
C GLU A 69 7.90 -3.25 2.36
N LYS A 70 9.19 -3.18 2.59
CA LYS A 70 10.14 -2.52 1.69
C LYS A 70 10.10 -3.28 0.36
N LYS A 71 9.30 -2.81 -0.56
CA LYS A 71 9.33 -3.29 -1.94
C LYS A 71 10.58 -2.72 -2.57
N GLU A 72 11.51 -3.60 -2.89
CA GLU A 72 12.88 -3.27 -3.33
C GLU A 72 12.94 -2.26 -4.49
N VAL A 73 11.87 -2.11 -5.27
CA VAL A 73 11.86 -1.29 -6.49
C VAL A 73 11.19 0.08 -6.31
N TYR A 74 10.12 0.18 -5.52
CA TYR A 74 9.27 1.40 -5.50
C TYR A 74 9.02 1.96 -4.09
N GLY A 75 9.64 1.39 -3.05
CA GLY A 75 9.39 1.83 -1.68
C GLY A 75 7.97 1.51 -1.18
N ASN A 76 7.48 2.30 -0.24
CA ASN A 76 6.16 2.11 0.36
C ASN A 76 5.06 2.79 -0.47
N ILE A 77 4.00 2.04 -0.78
CA ILE A 77 2.82 2.60 -1.46
C ILE A 77 2.00 3.39 -0.44
N ILE A 78 1.89 4.68 -0.65
CA ILE A 78 1.13 5.60 0.22
C ILE A 78 -0.35 5.59 -0.16
N SER A 79 -0.65 5.64 -1.45
CA SER A 79 -2.02 5.66 -1.95
C SER A 79 -2.10 5.02 -3.33
N GLU A 80 -3.19 4.31 -3.59
CA GLU A 80 -3.51 3.74 -4.90
C GLU A 80 -4.72 4.47 -5.51
N ASN A 81 -4.84 4.39 -6.83
CA ASN A 81 -5.95 4.99 -7.58
C ASN A 81 -6.11 6.51 -7.38
N VAL A 82 -5.00 7.22 -7.27
CA VAL A 82 -4.97 8.68 -7.14
C VAL A 82 -5.60 9.33 -8.38
N LYS A 83 -6.44 10.33 -8.19
CA LYS A 83 -7.05 11.07 -9.31
C LYS A 83 -5.98 11.74 -10.16
N ARG A 84 -6.19 11.77 -11.50
CA ARG A 84 -5.23 12.32 -12.45
C ARG A 84 -4.76 13.74 -12.09
N ASN A 85 -5.67 14.63 -11.72
CA ASN A 85 -5.31 16.01 -11.36
C ASN A 85 -4.42 16.06 -10.10
N THR A 86 -4.68 15.20 -9.11
CA THR A 86 -3.83 15.09 -7.92
C THR A 86 -2.46 14.53 -8.27
N ALA A 87 -2.40 13.52 -9.16
CA ALA A 87 -1.14 12.96 -9.62
C ALA A 87 -0.27 14.00 -10.32
N ILE A 88 -0.85 14.79 -11.24
CA ILE A 88 -0.16 15.88 -11.94
C ILE A 88 0.35 16.91 -10.94
N SER A 89 -0.48 17.35 -9.99
CA SER A 89 -0.07 18.33 -8.97
C SER A 89 1.07 17.80 -8.08
N LEU A 90 1.09 16.50 -7.77
CA LEU A 90 2.19 15.87 -7.03
C LEU A 90 3.47 15.81 -7.85
N GLU A 91 3.39 15.52 -9.15
CA GLU A 91 4.54 15.54 -10.07
C GLU A 91 5.13 16.94 -10.21
N GLU A 92 4.29 17.98 -10.35
CA GLU A 92 4.70 19.38 -10.41
C GLU A 92 5.42 19.87 -9.14
N HIS A 93 5.12 19.28 -7.98
CA HIS A 93 5.73 19.63 -6.70
C HIS A 93 6.73 18.59 -6.19
N SER A 94 7.17 17.67 -7.05
CA SER A 94 8.08 16.59 -6.68
C SER A 94 9.44 17.06 -6.19
N ASP A 95 9.89 18.23 -6.62
CA ASP A 95 11.09 18.92 -6.14
C ASP A 95 11.00 19.32 -4.66
N LYS A 96 9.79 19.62 -4.17
CA LYS A 96 9.52 20.01 -2.77
C LYS A 96 9.37 18.81 -1.85
N ILE A 97 8.94 17.64 -2.39
CA ILE A 97 8.66 16.43 -1.61
C ILE A 97 9.64 15.33 -2.01
N LYS A 98 10.86 15.45 -1.53
CA LYS A 98 11.92 14.45 -1.82
C LYS A 98 11.51 13.05 -1.42
N GLY A 99 11.66 12.09 -2.33
CA GLY A 99 11.35 10.67 -2.10
C GLY A 99 9.91 10.29 -2.38
N LEU A 100 9.04 11.24 -2.82
CA LEU A 100 7.71 10.93 -3.32
C LEU A 100 7.75 10.74 -4.84
N TYR A 101 7.18 9.64 -5.32
CA TYR A 101 7.09 9.33 -6.75
C TYR A 101 5.66 8.97 -7.12
N VAL A 102 5.22 9.46 -8.27
CA VAL A 102 3.95 9.04 -8.88
C VAL A 102 4.28 7.96 -9.91
N ILE A 103 3.63 6.80 -9.78
CA ILE A 103 3.85 5.66 -10.66
C ILE A 103 2.55 5.33 -11.37
N THR A 104 2.58 5.31 -12.69
CA THR A 104 1.43 4.88 -13.50
C THR A 104 1.51 3.38 -13.73
N ASN A 105 0.50 2.66 -13.26
CA ASN A 105 0.35 1.24 -13.48
C ASN A 105 -0.93 0.93 -14.26
N SER A 106 -0.87 -0.06 -15.14
CA SER A 106 -2.05 -0.59 -15.81
C SER A 106 -2.85 -1.46 -14.85
N LYS A 107 -4.17 -1.23 -14.76
CA LYS A 107 -5.08 -2.03 -13.98
C LYS A 107 -6.13 -2.68 -14.87
N ARG A 108 -6.34 -3.99 -14.71
CA ARG A 108 -7.46 -4.68 -15.37
C ARG A 108 -8.78 -4.19 -14.81
N THR A 109 -9.69 -3.82 -15.69
CA THR A 109 -11.06 -3.45 -15.33
C THR A 109 -12.03 -4.38 -16.08
N TYR A 110 -12.84 -5.11 -15.36
CA TYR A 110 -13.85 -5.99 -15.92
C TYR A 110 -15.18 -5.25 -15.97
N LEU A 111 -15.57 -4.80 -17.16
CA LEU A 111 -16.72 -3.90 -17.36
C LEU A 111 -18.07 -4.49 -16.93
N ARG A 112 -18.21 -5.82 -16.97
CA ARG A 112 -19.43 -6.54 -16.61
C ARG A 112 -19.34 -7.27 -15.26
N GLY A 113 -18.40 -6.89 -14.40
CA GLY A 113 -18.28 -7.41 -13.05
C GLY A 113 -18.19 -8.93 -12.98
N SER A 114 -19.17 -9.57 -12.36
CA SER A 114 -19.20 -11.03 -12.17
C SER A 114 -19.68 -11.82 -13.38
N GLU A 115 -20.22 -11.17 -14.42
CA GLU A 115 -20.66 -11.86 -15.63
C GLU A 115 -19.50 -12.57 -16.30
N ALA A 116 -19.66 -13.85 -16.58
CA ALA A 116 -18.64 -14.71 -17.20
C ALA A 116 -17.29 -14.76 -16.44
N SER A 117 -17.25 -14.41 -15.16
CA SER A 117 -16.02 -14.40 -14.36
C SER A 117 -15.29 -15.74 -14.35
N HIS A 118 -16.03 -16.86 -14.39
CA HIS A 118 -15.48 -18.21 -14.47
C HIS A 118 -14.83 -18.52 -15.83
N ILE A 119 -15.23 -17.83 -16.91
CA ILE A 119 -14.64 -17.96 -18.25
C ILE A 119 -13.46 -17.02 -18.39
N ILE A 120 -13.65 -15.74 -18.00
CA ILE A 120 -12.61 -14.69 -18.10
C ILE A 120 -11.47 -15.01 -17.13
N GLY A 121 -11.78 -15.43 -15.93
CA GLY A 121 -10.81 -15.65 -14.87
C GLY A 121 -10.45 -14.35 -14.14
N TYR A 122 -9.33 -14.38 -13.45
CA TYR A 122 -8.81 -13.23 -12.70
C TYR A 122 -7.30 -13.14 -12.77
N THR A 123 -6.79 -11.96 -12.49
CA THR A 123 -5.36 -11.70 -12.36
C THR A 123 -4.96 -11.50 -10.89
N SER A 124 -3.78 -11.95 -10.51
CA SER A 124 -3.21 -11.74 -9.18
C SER A 124 -1.68 -11.70 -9.26
N ARG A 125 -1.02 -11.29 -8.19
CA ARG A 125 0.44 -11.31 -8.12
C ARG A 125 0.99 -12.71 -8.35
N ILE A 126 2.13 -12.76 -9.03
CA ILE A 126 2.90 -13.98 -9.21
C ILE A 126 3.35 -14.51 -7.85
N ASN A 127 3.19 -15.81 -7.61
CA ASN A 127 3.75 -16.45 -6.42
C ASN A 127 5.17 -16.97 -6.68
N LYS A 128 5.88 -17.39 -5.63
CA LYS A 128 7.27 -17.86 -5.76
C LYS A 128 7.43 -19.00 -6.77
N LYS A 129 6.51 -19.98 -6.76
CA LYS A 129 6.57 -21.14 -7.67
C LYS A 129 6.37 -20.71 -9.12
N GLU A 130 5.36 -19.90 -9.38
CA GLU A 130 5.07 -19.36 -10.72
C GLU A 130 6.21 -18.45 -11.23
N TYR A 131 6.85 -17.72 -10.32
CA TYR A 131 8.00 -16.89 -10.65
C TYR A 131 9.19 -17.76 -11.10
N GLU A 132 9.53 -18.81 -10.36
CA GLU A 132 10.61 -19.73 -10.74
C GLU A 132 10.37 -20.37 -12.12
N GLU A 133 9.12 -20.67 -12.48
CA GLU A 133 8.73 -21.23 -13.77
C GLU A 133 8.77 -20.20 -14.93
N LYS A 134 8.68 -18.90 -14.61
CA LYS A 134 8.50 -17.83 -15.60
C LYS A 134 9.59 -16.77 -15.60
N LYS A 135 10.56 -16.80 -14.69
CA LYS A 135 11.66 -15.82 -14.60
C LYS A 135 12.43 -15.70 -15.91
N ASP A 136 12.68 -16.81 -16.60
CA ASP A 136 13.41 -16.84 -17.87
C ASP A 136 12.59 -16.23 -19.03
N LYS A 137 11.29 -16.03 -18.83
CA LYS A 137 10.37 -15.36 -19.77
C LYS A 137 10.19 -13.87 -19.47
N GLY A 138 11.07 -13.29 -18.65
CA GLY A 138 11.08 -11.87 -18.32
C GLY A 138 10.02 -11.43 -17.30
N TYR A 139 9.48 -12.35 -16.48
CA TYR A 139 8.61 -12.00 -15.36
C TYR A 139 9.42 -11.57 -14.13
N LYS A 140 8.85 -10.65 -13.35
CA LYS A 140 9.40 -10.17 -12.07
C LYS A 140 8.54 -10.63 -10.90
N ASN A 141 9.09 -10.60 -9.70
CA ASN A 141 8.43 -11.03 -8.46
C ASN A 141 7.15 -10.26 -8.11
N ASP A 142 6.97 -9.09 -8.69
CA ASP A 142 5.84 -8.19 -8.45
C ASP A 142 4.82 -8.15 -9.59
N ASP A 143 5.02 -8.97 -10.64
CA ASP A 143 4.13 -9.01 -11.79
C ASP A 143 2.76 -9.55 -11.43
N ILE A 144 1.75 -8.98 -12.08
CA ILE A 144 0.38 -9.48 -12.04
C ILE A 144 0.20 -10.40 -13.24
N ILE A 145 -0.25 -11.63 -12.99
CA ILE A 145 -0.45 -12.66 -14.01
C ILE A 145 -1.87 -13.21 -13.98
N GLY A 146 -2.34 -13.73 -15.10
CA GLY A 146 -3.60 -14.48 -15.19
C GLY A 146 -3.52 -15.79 -14.40
N LYS A 147 -4.47 -16.01 -13.47
CA LYS A 147 -4.52 -17.21 -12.64
C LYS A 147 -5.42 -18.30 -13.20
N THR A 148 -6.51 -17.90 -13.79
CA THR A 148 -7.52 -18.82 -14.33
C THR A 148 -8.11 -18.30 -15.65
N GLY A 149 -8.89 -19.12 -16.34
CA GLY A 149 -9.68 -18.75 -17.51
C GLY A 149 -8.86 -18.17 -18.67
N ILE A 150 -9.48 -17.28 -19.40
CA ILE A 150 -8.89 -16.57 -20.55
C ILE A 150 -7.66 -15.79 -20.14
N GLU A 151 -7.67 -15.14 -18.97
CA GLU A 151 -6.54 -14.38 -18.45
C GLU A 151 -5.28 -15.25 -18.33
N LYS A 152 -5.41 -16.51 -17.89
CA LYS A 152 -4.28 -17.45 -17.81
C LYS A 152 -3.86 -17.98 -19.19
N THR A 153 -4.84 -18.33 -20.02
CA THR A 153 -4.58 -18.97 -21.31
C THR A 153 -3.90 -18.00 -22.28
N PHE A 154 -4.31 -16.74 -22.28
CA PHE A 154 -3.80 -15.70 -23.14
C PHE A 154 -2.82 -14.74 -22.43
N GLU A 155 -2.29 -15.10 -21.28
CA GLU A 155 -1.37 -14.28 -20.48
C GLU A 155 -0.23 -13.70 -21.33
N GLY A 156 0.38 -14.52 -22.20
CA GLY A 156 1.47 -14.10 -23.05
C GLY A 156 1.13 -12.98 -24.02
N LEU A 157 -0.13 -12.93 -24.50
CA LEU A 157 -0.64 -11.86 -25.36
C LEU A 157 -1.11 -10.66 -24.56
N LEU A 158 -1.76 -10.90 -23.43
CA LEU A 158 -2.38 -9.88 -22.59
C LEU A 158 -1.37 -9.12 -21.74
N LYS A 159 -0.21 -9.70 -21.43
CA LYS A 159 0.87 -9.08 -20.65
C LYS A 159 1.40 -7.80 -21.30
N GLY A 160 1.42 -7.73 -22.65
CA GLY A 160 2.06 -6.66 -23.40
C GLY A 160 3.59 -6.67 -23.27
N GLU A 161 4.24 -5.74 -23.97
CA GLU A 161 5.69 -5.56 -23.89
C GLU A 161 6.05 -4.42 -22.94
N ARG A 162 7.02 -4.66 -22.06
CA ARG A 162 7.57 -3.59 -21.23
C ARG A 162 8.46 -2.69 -22.08
N ARG A 163 8.07 -1.41 -22.20
CA ARG A 163 9.01 -0.40 -22.70
C ARG A 163 9.97 -0.04 -21.57
N ASN A 164 11.25 -0.35 -21.76
CA ASN A 164 12.30 0.25 -20.93
C ASN A 164 12.26 1.75 -21.19
N LYS A 165 11.95 2.57 -20.17
CA LYS A 165 12.23 4.00 -20.23
C LYS A 165 13.76 4.10 -20.30
N THR A 166 14.30 4.38 -21.47
CA THR A 166 15.66 4.91 -21.63
C THR A 166 15.64 6.29 -20.97
N ASN A 167 16.43 6.44 -19.91
CA ASN A 167 16.72 7.75 -19.34
C ASN A 167 17.45 8.62 -20.36
#